data_540716a84d84d2e34b2b324c42e2fc75
#
_entry.id   540716a84d84d2e34b2b324c42e2fc75
#
_cell.length_a   1.000
_cell.length_b   1.000
_cell.length_c   1.000
_cell.angle_alpha   90.00
_cell.angle_beta   90.00
_cell.angle_gamma   90.00
#
_symmetry.space_group_name_H-M   'P 1'
#
loop_
_entity.id
_entity.type
_entity.pdbx_description
1 polymer ?
#
loop_
_entity_poly.entity_id
_entity_poly.type
_entity_poly.pdbx_seq_one_letter_code
_entity_poly.pdbx_strand_id
1 'polypeptide(L)'
;MPRPSQTSQPRLAPSCRWGTHGEQQVVLFPEGMIRVQGTGQNTLELCDGQRTVQEIVATLSRRYGTADPVKITEDVSSFLEALQRKRIVDY
;
A
#
# COMPACT_ATOMS: atom_id res chain seq x y z
N MET A 1 -11.00 -7.28 -10.22
CA MET A 1 -10.91 -5.83 -9.97
C MET A 1 -9.75 -5.24 -10.74
N PRO A 2 -9.92 -4.07 -11.30
CA PRO A 2 -8.84 -3.46 -12.05
C PRO A 2 -7.69 -3.04 -11.14
N ARG A 3 -6.51 -3.01 -11.72
CA ARG A 3 -5.34 -2.49 -11.03
C ARG A 3 -5.51 -0.98 -10.86
N PRO A 4 -4.86 -0.37 -9.85
CA PRO A 4 -4.91 1.07 -9.71
C PRO A 4 -4.22 1.74 -10.89
N SER A 5 -4.72 2.90 -11.27
CA SER A 5 -4.06 3.74 -12.27
C SER A 5 -3.03 4.62 -11.58
N GLN A 6 -2.18 5.27 -12.38
CA GLN A 6 -1.18 6.18 -11.82
C GLN A 6 -1.80 7.36 -11.08
N THR A 7 -3.04 7.72 -11.42
CA THR A 7 -3.73 8.83 -10.78
C THR A 7 -4.65 8.40 -9.64
N SER A 8 -4.77 7.11 -9.39
CA SER A 8 -5.53 6.62 -8.24
C SER A 8 -4.90 7.11 -6.94
N GLN A 9 -5.73 7.40 -5.96
CA GLN A 9 -5.29 7.89 -4.65
C GLN A 9 -5.65 6.86 -3.58
N PRO A 10 -4.80 5.84 -3.40
CA PRO A 10 -5.13 4.76 -2.49
C PRO A 10 -5.17 5.20 -1.04
N ARG A 11 -6.07 4.59 -0.29
CA ARG A 11 -6.22 4.86 1.14
C ARG A 11 -6.64 3.58 1.84
N LEU A 12 -6.37 3.54 3.14
CA LEU A 12 -6.86 2.45 3.97
C LEU A 12 -8.38 2.50 4.01
N ALA A 13 -9.04 1.37 3.88
CA ALA A 13 -10.50 1.32 3.95
C ALA A 13 -10.98 1.80 5.33
N PRO A 14 -12.18 2.40 5.41
CA PRO A 14 -12.66 2.95 6.69
C PRO A 14 -12.79 1.92 7.82
N SER A 15 -13.01 0.65 7.47
CA SER A 15 -13.13 -0.42 8.46
C SER A 15 -11.79 -0.98 8.90
N CYS A 16 -10.69 -0.44 8.37
CA CYS A 16 -9.33 -0.93 8.64
C CYS A 16 -8.54 0.11 9.40
N ARG A 17 -7.58 -0.35 10.17
CA ARG A 17 -6.72 0.56 10.92
C ARG A 17 -5.39 -0.10 11.22
N TRP A 18 -4.38 0.73 11.43
CA TRP A 18 -3.07 0.27 11.86
C TRP A 18 -3.13 -0.22 13.30
N GLY A 19 -2.31 -1.22 13.59
CA GLY A 19 -2.15 -1.73 14.94
C GLY A 19 -0.78 -2.37 15.09
N THR A 20 -0.56 -2.98 16.24
CA THR A 20 0.66 -3.72 16.52
C THR A 20 0.29 -5.08 17.08
N HIS A 21 1.10 -6.07 16.76
CA HIS A 21 0.98 -7.41 17.33
C HIS A 21 2.39 -7.84 17.73
N GLY A 22 2.64 -7.83 19.05
CA GLY A 22 4.00 -7.95 19.52
C GLY A 22 4.79 -6.72 19.08
N GLU A 23 5.90 -6.92 18.38
CA GLU A 23 6.72 -5.82 17.88
C GLU A 23 6.49 -5.52 16.41
N GLN A 24 5.46 -6.15 15.81
CA GLN A 24 5.23 -6.04 14.37
C GLN A 24 4.05 -5.13 14.09
N GLN A 25 4.17 -4.37 13.00
CA GLN A 25 3.07 -3.58 12.47
C GLN A 25 2.08 -4.50 11.78
N VAL A 26 0.80 -4.26 12.04
CA VAL A 26 -0.29 -5.01 11.40
C VAL A 26 -1.36 -4.04 10.94
N VAL A 27 -2.21 -4.50 10.04
CA VAL A 27 -3.45 -3.81 9.70
C VAL A 27 -4.59 -4.67 10.19
N LEU A 28 -5.46 -4.06 10.99
CA LEU A 28 -6.65 -4.70 11.52
C LEU A 28 -7.82 -4.45 10.58
N PHE A 29 -8.56 -5.50 10.26
CA PHE A 29 -9.75 -5.41 9.41
C PHE A 29 -10.80 -6.38 9.96
N PRO A 30 -12.08 -6.28 9.50
CA PRO A 30 -13.15 -7.03 10.12
C PRO A 30 -12.93 -8.55 10.19
N GLU A 31 -12.26 -9.13 9.21
CA GLU A 31 -12.02 -10.57 9.17
C GLU A 31 -10.75 -11.00 9.92
N GLY A 32 -9.97 -10.04 10.45
CA GLY A 32 -8.75 -10.39 11.17
C GLY A 32 -7.68 -9.33 11.07
N MET A 33 -6.45 -9.76 10.89
CA MET A 33 -5.32 -8.85 10.73
C MET A 33 -4.31 -9.43 9.76
N ILE A 34 -3.55 -8.54 9.12
CA ILE A 34 -2.41 -8.95 8.31
C ILE A 34 -1.16 -8.26 8.81
N ARG A 35 -0.04 -8.96 8.73
CA ARG A 35 1.26 -8.37 9.03
C ARG A 35 1.75 -7.63 7.81
N VAL A 36 2.30 -6.44 8.04
CA VAL A 36 2.92 -5.66 6.96
C VAL A 36 4.34 -5.32 7.40
N GLN A 37 5.28 -5.52 6.49
CA GLN A 37 6.68 -5.25 6.78
C GLN A 37 7.42 -4.97 5.47
N GLY A 38 8.57 -4.34 5.60
CA GLY A 38 9.41 -4.06 4.44
C GLY A 38 8.74 -3.13 3.45
N THR A 39 8.83 -3.47 2.18
CA THR A 39 8.28 -2.66 1.09
C THR A 39 6.76 -2.49 1.19
N GLY A 40 6.07 -3.54 1.63
CA GLY A 40 4.62 -3.48 1.82
C GLY A 40 4.23 -2.46 2.86
N GLN A 41 4.94 -2.44 3.99
CA GLN A 41 4.68 -1.47 5.04
C GLN A 41 4.92 -0.04 4.54
N ASN A 42 6.05 0.17 3.85
CA ASN A 42 6.38 1.50 3.32
C ASN A 42 5.32 1.97 2.32
N THR A 43 4.85 1.08 1.47
CA THR A 43 3.81 1.40 0.49
C THR A 43 2.52 1.80 1.20
N LEU A 44 2.10 0.99 2.16
CA LEU A 44 0.81 1.21 2.82
C LEU A 44 0.82 2.47 3.68
N GLU A 45 1.96 2.83 4.27
CA GLU A 45 2.07 4.07 5.03
C GLU A 45 1.86 5.30 4.17
N LEU A 46 2.11 5.20 2.86
CA LEU A 46 1.91 6.31 1.94
C LEU A 46 0.50 6.35 1.36
N CYS A 47 -0.35 5.38 1.70
CA CYS A 47 -1.72 5.31 1.22
C CYS A 47 -2.63 6.14 2.12
N ASP A 48 -2.57 7.45 1.96
CA ASP A 48 -3.29 8.40 2.81
C ASP A 48 -4.53 9.02 2.11
N GLY A 49 -4.84 8.54 0.92
CA GLY A 49 -5.96 9.06 0.15
C GLY A 49 -5.67 10.37 -0.57
N GLN A 50 -4.46 10.89 -0.44
CA GLN A 50 -4.06 12.15 -1.06
C GLN A 50 -2.96 11.97 -2.09
N ARG A 51 -2.02 11.06 -1.84
CA ARG A 51 -0.97 10.76 -2.80
C ARG A 51 -1.49 9.83 -3.89
N THR A 52 -1.12 10.14 -5.12
CA THR A 52 -1.41 9.24 -6.23
C THR A 52 -0.44 8.07 -6.23
N VAL A 53 -0.79 7.01 -6.96
CA VAL A 53 0.13 5.87 -7.14
C VAL A 53 1.47 6.35 -7.71
N GLN A 54 1.43 7.28 -8.66
CA GLN A 54 2.64 7.84 -9.25
C GLN A 54 3.52 8.51 -8.19
N GLU A 55 2.91 9.27 -7.29
CA GLU A 55 3.65 9.92 -6.21
C GLU A 55 4.22 8.92 -5.21
N ILE A 56 3.47 7.87 -4.92
CA ILE A 56 3.94 6.80 -4.04
C ILE A 56 5.17 6.12 -4.65
N VAL A 57 5.11 5.78 -5.93
CA VAL A 57 6.23 5.17 -6.64
C VAL A 57 7.44 6.09 -6.62
N ALA A 58 7.25 7.38 -6.88
CA ALA A 58 8.35 8.35 -6.86
C ALA A 58 9.01 8.43 -5.48
N THR A 59 8.19 8.43 -4.43
CA THR A 59 8.71 8.49 -3.06
C THR A 59 9.51 7.23 -2.73
N LEU A 60 9.00 6.06 -3.09
CA LEU A 60 9.70 4.80 -2.83
C LEU A 60 10.99 4.70 -3.64
N SER A 61 10.99 5.17 -4.87
CA SER A 61 12.17 5.18 -5.71
C SER A 61 13.29 6.00 -5.06
N ARG A 62 12.95 7.15 -4.49
CA ARG A 62 13.92 7.98 -3.80
C ARG A 62 14.46 7.31 -2.54
N ARG A 63 13.57 6.68 -1.77
CA ARG A 63 13.96 6.03 -0.51
C ARG A 63 14.90 4.87 -0.72
N TYR A 64 14.66 4.09 -1.76
CA TYR A 64 15.46 2.89 -1.99
C TYR A 64 16.72 3.17 -2.79
N GLY A 65 16.82 4.34 -3.42
CA GLY A 65 17.99 4.66 -4.22
C GLY A 65 18.21 3.75 -5.40
N THR A 66 17.23 2.94 -5.75
CA THR A 66 17.30 2.07 -6.91
C THR A 66 16.51 2.66 -8.03
N ALA A 67 16.90 2.33 -9.24
CA ALA A 67 16.45 3.10 -10.36
C ALA A 67 15.56 2.34 -11.33
N ASP A 68 14.76 1.38 -10.87
CA ASP A 68 13.80 0.78 -11.79
C ASP A 68 12.37 1.14 -11.37
N PRO A 69 11.89 2.32 -11.79
CA PRO A 69 10.52 2.73 -11.46
C PRO A 69 9.46 1.82 -12.06
N VAL A 70 9.77 1.13 -13.15
CA VAL A 70 8.80 0.19 -13.73
C VAL A 70 8.56 -0.97 -12.80
N LYS A 71 9.63 -1.52 -12.21
CA LYS A 71 9.50 -2.62 -11.27
C LYS A 71 8.78 -2.18 -10.00
N ILE A 72 9.10 -1.00 -9.49
CA ILE A 72 8.43 -0.47 -8.30
C ILE A 72 6.95 -0.25 -8.59
N THR A 73 6.61 0.28 -9.75
CA THR A 73 5.21 0.46 -10.15
C THR A 73 4.48 -0.87 -10.18
N GLU A 74 5.09 -1.91 -10.74
CA GLU A 74 4.49 -3.23 -10.78
C GLU A 74 4.27 -3.80 -9.38
N ASP A 75 5.26 -3.68 -8.52
CA ASP A 75 5.17 -4.20 -7.16
C ASP A 75 4.09 -3.46 -6.36
N VAL A 76 4.04 -2.14 -6.46
CA VAL A 76 3.03 -1.33 -5.79
C VAL A 76 1.64 -1.67 -6.31
N SER A 77 1.47 -1.76 -7.62
CA SER A 77 0.17 -2.05 -8.22
C SER A 77 -0.34 -3.43 -7.83
N SER A 78 0.53 -4.44 -7.86
CA SER A 78 0.17 -5.80 -7.46
C SER A 78 -0.21 -5.87 -6.00
N PHE A 79 0.53 -5.17 -5.15
CA PHE A 79 0.27 -5.14 -3.72
C PHE A 79 -1.09 -4.49 -3.43
N LEU A 80 -1.34 -3.33 -4.04
CA LEU A 80 -2.60 -2.61 -3.84
C LEU A 80 -3.79 -3.41 -4.38
N GLU A 81 -3.63 -4.07 -5.53
CA GLU A 81 -4.68 -4.90 -6.07
C GLU A 81 -5.04 -6.04 -5.12
N ALA A 82 -4.03 -6.69 -4.54
CA ALA A 82 -4.25 -7.77 -3.59
C ALA A 82 -4.99 -7.28 -2.35
N LEU A 83 -4.62 -6.11 -1.84
CA LEU A 83 -5.27 -5.54 -0.66
C LEU A 83 -6.67 -5.05 -0.96
N GLN A 84 -6.93 -4.57 -2.17
CA GLN A 84 -8.29 -4.19 -2.54
C GLN A 84 -9.21 -5.40 -2.60
N ARG A 85 -8.72 -6.54 -3.08
CA ARG A 85 -9.50 -7.77 -3.07
C ARG A 85 -9.92 -8.18 -1.66
N LYS A 86 -9.08 -7.87 -0.68
CA LYS A 86 -9.39 -8.15 0.73
C LYS A 86 -10.16 -7.01 1.38
N ARG A 87 -10.45 -5.94 0.62
CA ARG A 87 -11.15 -4.75 1.11
C ARG A 87 -10.38 -4.02 2.20
N ILE A 88 -9.06 -4.04 2.11
CA ILE A 88 -8.19 -3.37 3.07
C ILE A 88 -7.83 -1.98 2.56
N VAL A 89 -7.71 -1.79 1.25
CA VAL A 89 -7.49 -0.48 0.65
C VAL A 89 -8.55 -0.18 -0.40
N ASP A 90 -8.80 1.09 -0.60
CA ASP A 90 -9.62 1.63 -1.69
C ASP A 90 -8.75 2.53 -2.55
N TYR A 91 -9.12 2.65 -3.83
CA TYR A 91 -8.44 3.59 -4.72
C TYR A 91 -9.29 4.01 -5.92
#